data_3be3e628bf1095354fdf4a240773171b
#
_entry.id   3be3e628bf1095354fdf4a240773171b
#
_cell.length_a   1.000
_cell.length_b   1.000
_cell.length_c   1.000
_cell.angle_alpha   90.00
_cell.angle_beta   90.00
_cell.angle_gamma   90.00
#
_symmetry.space_group_name_H-M   'P 1'
#
loop_
_entity.id
_entity.type
_entity.pdbx_description
1 polymer ?
#
loop_
_entity_poly.entity_id
_entity_poly.type
_entity_poly.pdbx_seq_one_letter_code
_entity_poly.pdbx_strand_id
1 'polypeptide(L)'
;MQGAVCRVAFAAALAWAPAASAAAKSGLVEGGAGLRIERGERVAFKLTGGGRLEVVSSGAAKDADALPPKPGPGGPDGAAAEPGTIVAILGGSPGASVLKLDSGISQAFDYKAASLDAQGRETPLRTCTVLPLLPNFEAWTARVDVVVVRALAVRASHEVTCVEPKP
;
A
#
# COMPACT_ATOMS: atom_id res chain seq x y z
N MET A 1 -30.51 54.95 -47.37
CA MET A 1 -29.21 54.51 -46.89
C MET A 1 -29.42 53.79 -45.58
N GLN A 2 -29.47 52.44 -45.62
CA GLN A 2 -29.69 51.62 -44.41
C GLN A 2 -28.34 50.96 -44.04
N GLY A 3 -27.81 51.32 -42.85
CA GLY A 3 -26.59 50.74 -42.32
C GLY A 3 -26.89 49.44 -41.60
N ALA A 4 -26.32 48.34 -42.04
CA ALA A 4 -26.37 47.04 -41.39
C ALA A 4 -25.35 46.99 -40.26
N VAL A 5 -25.83 46.75 -39.02
CA VAL A 5 -24.98 46.52 -37.86
C VAL A 5 -24.73 45.03 -37.72
N CYS A 6 -23.48 44.63 -37.94
CA CYS A 6 -23.02 43.24 -37.77
C CYS A 6 -22.73 43.00 -36.28
N ARG A 7 -23.55 42.17 -35.61
CA ARG A 7 -23.30 41.73 -34.26
C ARG A 7 -22.42 40.47 -34.28
N VAL A 8 -21.18 40.60 -33.82
CA VAL A 8 -20.26 39.47 -33.62
C VAL A 8 -20.56 38.88 -32.24
N ALA A 9 -21.07 37.65 -32.23
CA ALA A 9 -21.28 36.89 -30.98
C ALA A 9 -19.98 36.17 -30.63
N PHE A 10 -19.36 36.55 -29.53
CA PHE A 10 -18.23 35.81 -28.93
C PHE A 10 -18.79 34.64 -28.11
N ALA A 11 -18.61 33.43 -28.61
CA ALA A 11 -18.83 32.21 -27.84
C ALA A 11 -17.61 31.94 -26.96
N ALA A 12 -17.72 32.16 -25.65
CA ALA A 12 -16.70 31.76 -24.69
C ALA A 12 -16.79 30.25 -24.45
N ALA A 13 -15.84 29.51 -24.99
CA ALA A 13 -15.67 28.08 -24.70
C ALA A 13 -15.05 27.96 -23.30
N LEU A 14 -15.86 27.56 -22.31
CA LEU A 14 -15.38 27.13 -20.99
C LEU A 14 -14.65 25.78 -21.17
N ALA A 15 -13.32 25.81 -21.19
CA ALA A 15 -12.51 24.61 -21.10
C ALA A 15 -12.61 24.06 -19.68
N TRP A 16 -13.33 22.96 -19.51
CA TRP A 16 -13.29 22.16 -18.30
C TRP A 16 -11.92 21.46 -18.24
N ALA A 17 -10.99 21.99 -17.45
CA ALA A 17 -9.80 21.25 -17.07
C ALA A 17 -10.24 20.11 -16.14
N PRO A 18 -9.88 18.84 -16.44
CA PRO A 18 -10.11 17.76 -15.49
C PRO A 18 -9.32 18.09 -14.21
N ALA A 19 -10.01 18.16 -13.08
CA ALA A 19 -9.35 18.25 -11.79
C ALA A 19 -8.46 17.00 -11.65
N ALA A 20 -7.15 17.21 -11.64
CA ALA A 20 -6.20 16.15 -11.30
C ALA A 20 -6.56 15.70 -9.89
N SER A 21 -7.16 14.51 -9.79
CA SER A 21 -7.42 13.86 -8.51
C SER A 21 -6.06 13.70 -7.84
N ALA A 22 -5.83 14.46 -6.77
CA ALA A 22 -4.65 14.27 -5.94
C ALA A 22 -4.70 12.81 -5.47
N ALA A 23 -3.75 11.99 -5.92
CA ALA A 23 -3.64 10.61 -5.51
C ALA A 23 -3.64 10.60 -3.97
N ALA A 24 -4.58 9.87 -3.38
CA ALA A 24 -4.66 9.77 -1.93
C ALA A 24 -3.42 9.01 -1.46
N LYS A 25 -2.58 9.65 -0.66
CA LYS A 25 -1.35 9.06 -0.10
C LYS A 25 -1.66 7.88 0.81
N SER A 26 -0.64 7.05 1.05
CA SER A 26 -0.72 5.98 2.06
C SER A 26 -1.21 6.51 3.40
N GLY A 27 -2.06 5.75 4.07
CA GLY A 27 -2.64 6.15 5.35
C GLY A 27 -3.74 5.23 5.83
N LEU A 28 -4.32 5.58 6.98
CA LEU A 28 -5.42 4.82 7.57
C LEU A 28 -6.69 4.91 6.73
N VAL A 29 -7.39 3.80 6.62
CA VAL A 29 -8.73 3.71 6.04
C VAL A 29 -9.69 3.12 7.07
N GLU A 30 -11.01 3.31 6.85
CA GLU A 30 -12.05 2.72 7.68
C GLU A 30 -11.90 3.03 9.18
N GLY A 31 -11.52 4.28 9.50
CA GLY A 31 -11.35 4.70 10.89
C GLY A 31 -10.23 3.98 11.65
N GLY A 32 -9.20 3.49 10.94
CA GLY A 32 -8.06 2.78 11.52
C GLY A 32 -8.20 1.26 11.52
N ALA A 33 -9.25 0.70 10.89
CA ALA A 33 -9.39 -0.76 10.71
C ALA A 33 -8.55 -1.28 9.53
N GLY A 34 -8.04 -0.40 8.67
CA GLY A 34 -7.19 -0.76 7.54
C GLY A 34 -6.11 0.28 7.27
N LEU A 35 -5.13 -0.12 6.47
CA LEU A 35 -4.02 0.70 6.00
C LEU A 35 -3.95 0.62 4.47
N ARG A 36 -4.03 1.76 3.82
CA ARG A 36 -3.75 1.95 2.40
C ARG A 36 -2.25 2.19 2.24
N ILE A 37 -1.63 1.47 1.31
CA ILE A 37 -0.20 1.57 0.98
C ILE A 37 -0.09 1.78 -0.53
N GLU A 38 0.56 2.84 -0.95
CA GLU A 38 0.82 3.12 -2.36
C GLU A 38 2.21 2.63 -2.78
N ARG A 39 2.33 2.25 -4.03
CA ARG A 39 3.62 1.89 -4.61
C ARG A 39 4.60 3.07 -4.52
N GLY A 40 5.82 2.75 -4.10
CA GLY A 40 6.86 3.76 -3.90
C GLY A 40 6.72 4.53 -2.58
N GLU A 41 5.90 4.02 -1.65
CA GLU A 41 5.80 4.56 -0.30
C GLU A 41 6.17 3.51 0.76
N ARG A 42 6.71 4.03 1.86
CA ARG A 42 7.01 3.32 3.10
C ARG A 42 6.09 3.83 4.19
N VAL A 43 5.42 2.93 4.89
CA VAL A 43 4.55 3.29 6.02
C VAL A 43 4.97 2.49 7.24
N ALA A 44 5.26 3.18 8.33
CA ALA A 44 5.46 2.56 9.63
C ALA A 44 4.19 2.73 10.47
N PHE A 45 3.71 1.66 11.06
CA PHE A 45 2.49 1.64 11.85
C PHE A 45 2.58 0.69 13.03
N LYS A 46 1.69 0.87 13.99
CA LYS A 46 1.52 0.02 15.17
C LYS A 46 0.15 -0.63 15.15
N LEU A 47 0.09 -1.84 15.73
CA LEU A 47 -1.16 -2.51 16.05
C LEU A 47 -1.54 -2.12 17.48
N THR A 48 -2.64 -1.41 17.64
CA THR A 48 -3.16 -0.99 18.95
C THR A 48 -4.25 -1.94 19.44
N GLY A 49 -4.72 -1.76 20.66
CA GLY A 49 -5.77 -2.58 21.24
C GLY A 49 -7.02 -2.64 20.37
N GLY A 50 -7.63 -3.84 20.24
CA GLY A 50 -8.82 -4.05 19.42
C GLY A 50 -8.54 -4.20 17.93
N GLY A 51 -7.29 -4.45 17.51
CA GLY A 51 -6.93 -4.66 16.10
C GLY A 51 -6.92 -3.38 15.26
N ARG A 52 -6.90 -2.22 15.89
CA ARG A 52 -6.79 -0.93 15.18
C ARG A 52 -5.34 -0.61 14.84
N LEU A 53 -5.16 0.17 13.80
CA LEU A 53 -3.85 0.60 13.33
C LEU A 53 -3.62 2.07 13.69
N GLU A 54 -2.37 2.40 13.95
CA GLU A 54 -1.89 3.77 14.16
C GLU A 54 -0.68 4.00 13.26
N VAL A 55 -0.73 4.97 12.36
CA VAL A 55 0.42 5.34 11.53
C VAL A 55 1.40 6.15 12.36
N VAL A 56 2.64 5.67 12.42
CA VAL A 56 3.75 6.32 13.12
C VAL A 56 4.48 7.28 12.16
N SER A 57 4.74 6.83 10.94
CA SER A 57 5.37 7.64 9.90
C SER A 57 5.06 7.11 8.51
N SER A 58 5.13 7.98 7.52
CA SER A 58 5.08 7.61 6.11
C SER A 58 6.09 8.44 5.32
N GLY A 59 6.54 7.92 4.18
CA GLY A 59 7.49 8.60 3.32
C GLY A 59 7.74 7.84 2.02
N ALA A 60 8.49 8.47 1.12
CA ALA A 60 8.86 7.84 -0.15
C ALA A 60 9.79 6.65 0.07
N ALA A 61 9.63 5.63 -0.76
CA ALA A 61 10.50 4.47 -0.87
C ALA A 61 10.81 4.20 -2.35
N LYS A 62 11.87 3.45 -2.62
CA LYS A 62 12.16 2.96 -3.97
C LYS A 62 11.50 1.60 -4.17
N ASP A 63 11.12 1.26 -5.39
CA ASP A 63 10.62 -0.09 -5.73
C ASP A 63 11.56 -1.20 -5.27
N ALA A 64 12.88 -0.95 -5.34
CA ALA A 64 13.90 -1.89 -4.89
C ALA A 64 13.91 -2.14 -3.38
N ASP A 65 13.41 -1.21 -2.57
CA ASP A 65 13.39 -1.33 -1.10
C ASP A 65 12.38 -2.40 -0.64
N ALA A 66 11.40 -2.74 -1.49
CA ALA A 66 10.45 -3.81 -1.27
C ALA A 66 11.00 -5.20 -1.65
N LEU A 67 12.11 -5.28 -2.38
CA LEU A 67 12.67 -6.55 -2.83
C LEU A 67 13.51 -7.22 -1.73
N PRO A 68 13.60 -8.56 -1.74
CA PRO A 68 14.55 -9.26 -0.89
C PRO A 68 15.98 -8.75 -1.18
N PRO A 69 16.81 -8.57 -0.14
CA PRO A 69 18.19 -8.16 -0.33
C PRO A 69 18.93 -9.21 -1.20
N LYS A 70 19.79 -8.71 -2.09
CA LYS A 70 20.64 -9.61 -2.87
C LYS A 70 21.57 -10.37 -1.92
N PRO A 71 21.78 -11.69 -2.13
CA PRO A 71 22.78 -12.43 -1.38
C PRO A 71 24.16 -11.76 -1.57
N GLY A 72 24.78 -11.37 -0.50
CA GLY A 72 26.09 -10.71 -0.52
C GLY A 72 26.78 -10.85 0.85
N PRO A 73 28.09 -10.58 0.94
CA PRO A 73 28.86 -10.76 2.19
C PRO A 73 28.56 -9.73 3.28
N GLY A 74 27.42 -9.01 3.22
CA GLY A 74 27.04 -7.97 4.19
C GLY A 74 25.79 -8.28 5.01
N GLY A 75 25.10 -9.40 4.79
CA GLY A 75 23.82 -9.68 5.47
C GLY A 75 22.67 -8.74 5.03
N PRO A 76 21.47 -8.91 5.55
CA PRO A 76 20.34 -8.06 5.20
C PRO A 76 20.52 -6.66 5.82
N ASP A 77 20.94 -5.69 5.03
CA ASP A 77 20.97 -4.25 5.39
C ASP A 77 19.55 -3.63 5.47
N GLY A 78 18.56 -4.42 5.82
CA GLY A 78 17.26 -3.91 6.20
C GLY A 78 17.33 -3.49 7.66
N ALA A 79 17.30 -2.20 7.95
CA ALA A 79 17.07 -1.75 9.31
C ALA A 79 15.81 -2.44 9.84
N ALA A 80 15.99 -3.30 10.84
CA ALA A 80 14.86 -3.96 11.51
C ALA A 80 13.84 -2.91 11.94
N ALA A 81 12.56 -3.22 11.84
CA ALA A 81 11.53 -2.34 12.34
C ALA A 81 11.75 -2.11 13.84
N GLU A 82 11.48 -0.90 14.29
CA GLU A 82 11.56 -0.58 15.72
C GLU A 82 10.63 -1.51 16.53
N PRO A 83 10.98 -1.85 17.79
CA PRO A 83 10.15 -2.68 18.62
C PRO A 83 8.69 -2.19 18.69
N GLY A 84 7.76 -3.09 18.46
CA GLY A 84 6.32 -2.79 18.46
C GLY A 84 5.80 -2.10 17.19
N THR A 85 6.65 -1.93 16.17
CA THR A 85 6.30 -1.27 14.90
C THR A 85 6.34 -2.27 13.75
N ILE A 86 5.48 -2.09 12.76
CA ILE A 86 5.50 -2.80 11.48
C ILE A 86 5.79 -1.79 10.40
N VAL A 87 6.70 -2.11 9.49
CA VAL A 87 7.01 -1.27 8.34
C VAL A 87 6.55 -1.98 7.07
N ALA A 88 5.69 -1.33 6.30
CA ALA A 88 5.21 -1.80 5.01
C ALA A 88 5.82 -0.98 3.87
N ILE A 89 6.27 -1.65 2.82
CA ILE A 89 6.76 -1.05 1.58
C ILE A 89 6.14 -1.80 0.41
N LEU A 90 5.45 -1.08 -0.48
CA LEU A 90 4.94 -1.63 -1.73
C LEU A 90 5.84 -1.19 -2.88
N GLY A 91 6.39 -2.16 -3.61
CA GLY A 91 7.30 -1.92 -4.72
C GLY A 91 7.34 -3.11 -5.67
N GLY A 92 8.50 -3.36 -6.28
CA GLY A 92 8.74 -4.52 -7.15
C GLY A 92 9.27 -4.15 -8.53
N SER A 93 8.95 -4.95 -9.56
CA SER A 93 9.33 -4.74 -10.95
C SER A 93 8.12 -4.30 -11.81
N PRO A 94 8.32 -3.89 -13.08
CA PRO A 94 7.21 -3.46 -13.94
C PRO A 94 6.07 -4.47 -14.11
N GLY A 95 6.35 -5.78 -14.06
CA GLY A 95 5.35 -6.84 -14.25
C GLY A 95 4.97 -7.59 -12.98
N ALA A 96 5.54 -7.22 -11.82
CA ALA A 96 5.29 -7.90 -10.56
C ALA A 96 5.31 -6.90 -9.40
N SER A 97 4.58 -7.22 -8.36
CA SER A 97 4.53 -6.40 -7.14
C SER A 97 4.98 -7.20 -5.94
N VAL A 98 5.64 -6.53 -5.03
CA VAL A 98 6.07 -7.07 -3.75
C VAL A 98 5.63 -6.13 -2.64
N LEU A 99 4.93 -6.67 -1.66
CA LEU A 99 4.69 -6.03 -0.38
C LEU A 99 5.71 -6.61 0.61
N LYS A 100 6.61 -5.79 1.07
CA LYS A 100 7.51 -6.11 2.18
C LYS A 100 6.89 -5.66 3.48
N LEU A 101 6.90 -6.54 4.48
CA LEU A 101 6.47 -6.25 5.84
C LEU A 101 7.62 -6.59 6.80
N ASP A 102 8.30 -5.58 7.32
CA ASP A 102 9.29 -5.74 8.36
C ASP A 102 8.58 -5.67 9.71
N SER A 103 8.53 -6.78 10.45
CA SER A 103 7.84 -6.87 11.72
C SER A 103 8.80 -6.62 12.89
N GLY A 104 8.53 -5.58 13.67
CA GLY A 104 9.18 -5.31 14.97
C GLY A 104 8.36 -5.81 16.16
N ILE A 105 7.25 -6.55 15.93
CA ILE A 105 6.48 -7.17 17.01
C ILE A 105 6.94 -8.60 17.27
N SER A 106 6.82 -9.04 18.52
CA SER A 106 7.31 -10.36 19.00
C SER A 106 6.35 -11.51 18.71
N GLN A 107 5.22 -11.25 18.08
CA GLN A 107 4.19 -12.24 17.78
C GLN A 107 3.96 -12.31 16.27
N ALA A 108 3.63 -13.50 15.75
CA ALA A 108 3.15 -13.64 14.39
C ALA A 108 1.76 -13.02 14.24
N PHE A 109 1.41 -12.60 13.03
CA PHE A 109 0.07 -12.12 12.74
C PHE A 109 -0.39 -12.49 11.32
N ASP A 110 -1.69 -12.70 11.19
CA ASP A 110 -2.36 -12.81 9.89
C ASP A 110 -2.96 -11.47 9.51
N TYR A 111 -3.18 -11.28 8.23
CA TYR A 111 -3.86 -10.11 7.68
C TYR A 111 -4.57 -10.45 6.37
N LYS A 112 -5.41 -9.57 5.90
CA LYS A 112 -6.00 -9.61 4.57
C LYS A 112 -5.47 -8.45 3.75
N ALA A 113 -5.22 -8.69 2.46
CA ALA A 113 -4.85 -7.65 1.52
C ALA A 113 -5.77 -7.66 0.30
N ALA A 114 -5.99 -6.49 -0.26
CA ALA A 114 -6.65 -6.32 -1.55
C ALA A 114 -5.92 -5.23 -2.35
N SER A 115 -5.81 -5.40 -3.67
CA SER A 115 -5.42 -4.32 -4.57
C SER A 115 -6.60 -3.41 -4.83
N LEU A 116 -6.34 -2.11 -5.03
CA LEU A 116 -7.32 -1.14 -5.51
C LEU A 116 -7.01 -0.76 -6.96
N ASP A 117 -8.01 -0.79 -7.82
CA ASP A 117 -7.92 -0.20 -9.15
C ASP A 117 -8.20 1.33 -9.12
N ALA A 118 -8.07 1.97 -10.29
CA ALA A 118 -8.30 3.41 -10.42
C ALA A 118 -9.76 3.84 -10.11
N GLN A 119 -10.70 2.89 -10.10
CA GLN A 119 -12.09 3.10 -9.74
C GLN A 119 -12.38 2.79 -8.27
N GLY A 120 -11.36 2.40 -7.50
CA GLY A 120 -11.48 2.02 -6.09
C GLY A 120 -12.09 0.63 -5.88
N ARG A 121 -12.16 -0.22 -6.91
CA ARG A 121 -12.64 -1.60 -6.76
C ARG A 121 -11.53 -2.46 -6.17
N GLU A 122 -11.93 -3.29 -5.24
CA GLU A 122 -11.01 -4.19 -4.54
C GLU A 122 -10.92 -5.55 -5.24
N THR A 123 -9.69 -6.04 -5.36
CA THR A 123 -9.42 -7.43 -5.75
C THR A 123 -8.61 -8.07 -4.63
N PRO A 124 -9.14 -9.12 -3.97
CA PRO A 124 -8.40 -9.79 -2.91
C PRO A 124 -7.07 -10.35 -3.39
N LEU A 125 -6.05 -10.25 -2.55
CA LEU A 125 -4.71 -10.75 -2.81
C LEU A 125 -4.40 -11.93 -1.88
N ARG A 126 -3.56 -12.85 -2.35
CA ARG A 126 -2.96 -13.88 -1.52
C ARG A 126 -2.13 -13.22 -0.42
N THR A 127 -2.23 -13.75 0.80
CA THR A 127 -1.42 -13.32 1.95
C THR A 127 -0.96 -14.53 2.77
N CYS A 128 0.21 -14.40 3.39
CA CYS A 128 0.72 -15.41 4.31
C CYS A 128 0.90 -14.81 5.71
N THR A 129 1.03 -15.67 6.72
CA THR A 129 1.35 -15.26 8.08
C THR A 129 2.68 -14.49 8.12
N VAL A 130 2.68 -13.32 8.73
CA VAL A 130 3.88 -12.52 8.99
C VAL A 130 4.55 -13.05 10.25
N LEU A 131 5.82 -13.45 10.13
CA LEU A 131 6.61 -13.94 11.24
C LEU A 131 7.18 -12.78 12.08
N PRO A 132 7.34 -12.98 13.40
CA PRO A 132 7.87 -11.95 14.28
C PRO A 132 9.34 -11.66 13.98
N LEU A 133 9.72 -10.39 14.10
CA LEU A 133 11.09 -9.90 14.01
C LEU A 133 11.83 -10.28 12.71
N LEU A 134 11.09 -10.61 11.66
CA LEU A 134 11.64 -10.99 10.36
C LEU A 134 11.00 -10.15 9.24
N PRO A 135 11.73 -9.89 8.15
CA PRO A 135 11.14 -9.37 6.94
C PRO A 135 10.30 -10.45 6.26
N ASN A 136 9.08 -10.10 5.88
CA ASN A 136 8.17 -10.95 5.13
C ASN A 136 7.89 -10.32 3.77
N PHE A 137 7.76 -11.15 2.74
CA PHE A 137 7.59 -10.71 1.36
C PHE A 137 6.39 -11.42 0.74
N GLU A 138 5.38 -10.64 0.35
CA GLU A 138 4.29 -11.11 -0.49
C GLU A 138 4.55 -10.68 -1.94
N ALA A 139 4.53 -11.63 -2.84
CA ALA A 139 4.78 -11.37 -4.26
C ALA A 139 3.56 -11.75 -5.11
N TRP A 140 3.20 -10.85 -6.03
CA TRP A 140 2.10 -11.04 -6.98
C TRP A 140 2.60 -10.81 -8.40
N THR A 141 2.15 -11.67 -9.33
CA THR A 141 2.54 -11.65 -10.75
C THR A 141 1.79 -10.59 -11.56
N ALA A 142 1.27 -9.58 -10.91
CA ALA A 142 0.59 -8.44 -11.51
C ALA A 142 1.14 -7.14 -10.93
N ARG A 143 1.03 -6.05 -11.70
CA ARG A 143 1.31 -4.73 -11.19
C ARG A 143 0.19 -4.30 -10.26
N VAL A 144 0.53 -3.99 -9.04
CA VAL A 144 -0.36 -3.43 -8.01
C VAL A 144 0.19 -2.08 -7.61
N ASP A 145 -0.57 -1.02 -7.80
CA ASP A 145 -0.15 0.34 -7.45
C ASP A 145 -0.65 0.75 -6.05
N VAL A 146 -1.71 0.12 -5.58
CA VAL A 146 -2.28 0.37 -4.25
C VAL A 146 -2.70 -0.95 -3.61
N VAL A 147 -2.29 -1.16 -2.37
CA VAL A 147 -2.75 -2.26 -1.51
C VAL A 147 -3.47 -1.69 -0.31
N VAL A 148 -4.58 -2.31 0.06
CA VAL A 148 -5.21 -2.08 1.38
C VAL A 148 -5.03 -3.33 2.23
N VAL A 149 -4.45 -3.15 3.40
CA VAL A 149 -4.21 -4.19 4.42
C VAL A 149 -5.23 -4.01 5.53
N ARG A 150 -5.88 -5.11 5.94
CA ARG A 150 -6.94 -5.12 6.97
C ARG A 150 -6.87 -6.37 7.84
N ALA A 151 -7.72 -6.36 8.86
CA ALA A 151 -7.98 -7.52 9.71
C ALA A 151 -6.72 -8.16 10.28
N LEU A 152 -5.78 -7.32 10.76
CA LEU A 152 -4.58 -7.82 11.41
C LEU A 152 -4.94 -8.54 12.70
N ALA A 153 -4.59 -9.80 12.78
CA ALA A 153 -4.88 -10.66 13.93
C ALA A 153 -3.61 -11.34 14.42
N VAL A 154 -3.24 -11.02 15.65
CA VAL A 154 -2.06 -11.62 16.31
C VAL A 154 -2.32 -13.10 16.59
N ARG A 155 -1.30 -13.93 16.41
CA ARG A 155 -1.32 -15.38 16.64
C ARG A 155 -0.35 -15.82 17.70
N ALA A 156 -0.74 -16.83 18.47
CA ALA A 156 0.17 -17.52 19.39
C ALA A 156 1.13 -18.50 18.65
N SER A 157 0.69 -19.02 17.49
CA SER A 157 1.47 -19.95 16.67
C SER A 157 2.36 -19.20 15.68
N HIS A 158 3.57 -19.70 15.47
CA HIS A 158 4.50 -19.22 14.41
C HIS A 158 4.40 -20.07 13.13
N GLU A 159 3.39 -20.92 13.01
CA GLU A 159 3.16 -21.67 11.78
C GLU A 159 2.73 -20.73 10.64
N VAL A 160 3.43 -20.80 9.52
CA VAL A 160 3.11 -20.01 8.35
C VAL A 160 1.93 -20.64 7.62
N THR A 161 0.85 -19.90 7.53
CA THR A 161 -0.34 -20.27 6.77
C THR A 161 -0.58 -19.22 5.70
N CYS A 162 -0.76 -19.66 4.45
CA CYS A 162 -1.13 -18.76 3.35
C CYS A 162 -2.62 -18.91 3.02
N VAL A 163 -3.28 -17.79 2.77
CA VAL A 163 -4.69 -17.73 2.39
C VAL A 163 -4.79 -17.29 0.93
N GLU A 164 -5.31 -18.19 0.11
CA GLU A 164 -5.63 -17.85 -1.28
C GLU A 164 -6.93 -17.04 -1.33
N PRO A 165 -7.01 -16.02 -2.21
CA PRO A 165 -8.24 -15.29 -2.41
C PRO A 165 -9.33 -16.23 -2.94
N LYS A 166 -10.51 -16.16 -2.34
CA LYS A 166 -11.67 -16.86 -2.92
C LYS A 166 -12.13 -16.07 -4.14
N PRO A 167 -12.43 -16.77 -5.25
CA PRO A 167 -12.96 -16.15 -6.46
C PRO A 167 -14.32 -15.47 -6.23
#